data_e832abbb5d933932ccf1efb97ab0649c
#
_entry.id   e832abbb5d933932ccf1efb97ab0649c
#
_cell.length_a   1.000
_cell.length_b   1.000
_cell.length_c   1.000
_cell.angle_alpha   90.00
_cell.angle_beta   90.00
_cell.angle_gamma   90.00
#
_symmetry.space_group_name_H-M   'P 1'
#
loop_
_entity.id
_entity.type
_entity.pdbx_description
1 polymer ?
#
loop_
_entity_poly.entity_id
_entity_poly.type
_entity_poly.pdbx_seq_one_letter_code
_entity_poly.pdbx_strand_id
1 'polypeptide(L)'
;GTGLSHMECFRRADGSVLVSEVGARPPGAQITSLISYAHDIDFYRAWARLVVKEEFDPPPHRLAAGGAYLRGQGQGRVRAVHGLAEVQRELGQLIVEAKLPQVGQPQSSSYEGEGYILFRHPETAVVEAALKRTISTVRVELG
;
A
#
# COMPACT_ATOMS: atom_id res chain seq x y z
N GLY A 1 -22.95 2.10 16.22
CA GLY A 1 -21.78 1.96 17.08
C GLY A 1 -20.57 2.67 16.46
N THR A 2 -19.57 2.95 17.26
CA THR A 2 -18.32 3.56 16.84
C THR A 2 -17.36 2.48 16.32
N GLY A 3 -16.72 2.72 15.18
CA GLY A 3 -15.82 1.73 14.61
C GLY A 3 -15.13 2.23 13.34
N LEU A 4 -14.32 1.34 12.74
CA LEU A 4 -13.67 1.58 11.47
C LEU A 4 -14.53 1.02 10.33
N SER A 5 -14.70 1.80 9.29
CA SER A 5 -15.33 1.37 8.04
C SER A 5 -14.40 1.61 6.86
N HIS A 6 -14.50 0.76 5.86
CA HIS A 6 -13.87 0.88 4.56
C HIS A 6 -14.96 1.07 3.52
N MET A 7 -14.87 2.11 2.71
CA MET A 7 -15.83 2.42 1.66
C MET A 7 -15.10 2.57 0.33
N GLU A 8 -15.56 1.83 -0.68
CA GLU A 8 -15.10 1.97 -2.06
C GLU A 8 -16.10 2.79 -2.87
N CYS A 9 -15.59 3.66 -3.72
CA CYS A 9 -16.43 4.53 -4.52
C CYS A 9 -15.80 4.88 -5.87
N PHE A 10 -16.64 5.19 -6.83
CA PHE A 10 -16.28 5.75 -8.13
C PHE A 10 -16.57 7.25 -8.14
N ARG A 11 -15.57 8.06 -8.49
CA ARG A 11 -15.76 9.47 -8.76
C ARG A 11 -16.09 9.66 -10.24
N ARG A 12 -17.23 10.25 -10.55
CA ARG A 12 -17.65 10.58 -11.92
C ARG A 12 -16.99 11.88 -12.39
N ALA A 13 -17.04 12.11 -13.71
CA ALA A 13 -16.50 13.33 -14.33
C ALA A 13 -17.19 14.62 -13.84
N ASP A 14 -18.46 14.56 -13.46
CA ASP A 14 -19.22 15.67 -12.87
C ASP A 14 -18.91 15.92 -11.39
N GLY A 15 -17.99 15.14 -10.81
CA GLY A 15 -17.59 15.24 -9.39
C GLY A 15 -18.48 14.45 -8.43
N SER A 16 -19.58 13.86 -8.89
CA SER A 16 -20.44 13.00 -8.07
C SER A 16 -19.74 11.70 -7.69
N VAL A 17 -20.14 11.11 -6.56
CA VAL A 17 -19.57 9.87 -6.02
C VAL A 17 -20.61 8.78 -6.02
N LEU A 18 -20.27 7.61 -6.58
CA LEU A 18 -21.06 6.39 -6.53
C LEU A 18 -20.37 5.38 -5.61
N VAL A 19 -21.03 5.03 -4.50
CA VAL A 19 -20.53 4.01 -3.57
C VAL A 19 -20.70 2.63 -4.18
N SER A 20 -19.64 1.82 -4.20
CA SER A 20 -19.66 0.44 -4.69
C SER A 20 -19.67 -0.59 -3.56
N GLU A 21 -18.93 -0.35 -2.49
CA GLU A 21 -18.85 -1.26 -1.34
C GLU A 21 -18.69 -0.48 -0.04
N VAL A 22 -19.30 -0.98 1.04
CA VAL A 22 -19.05 -0.51 2.40
C VAL A 22 -18.86 -1.72 3.30
N GLY A 23 -17.71 -1.79 3.99
CA GLY A 23 -17.40 -2.83 4.96
C GLY A 23 -17.06 -2.26 6.33
N ALA A 24 -17.60 -2.82 7.41
CA ALA A 24 -17.24 -2.47 8.79
C ALA A 24 -15.97 -3.22 9.21
N ARG A 25 -14.86 -3.00 8.52
CA ARG A 25 -13.56 -3.65 8.71
C ARG A 25 -12.42 -2.75 8.26
N PRO A 26 -11.16 -3.01 8.68
CA PRO A 26 -10.00 -2.38 8.05
C PRO A 26 -9.90 -2.73 6.56
N PRO A 27 -9.44 -1.79 5.72
CA PRO A 27 -9.12 -2.08 4.33
C PRO A 27 -7.94 -3.05 4.22
N GLY A 28 -7.93 -3.85 3.14
CA GLY A 28 -6.79 -4.70 2.77
C GLY A 28 -5.67 -3.94 2.05
N ALA A 29 -4.85 -4.68 1.30
CA ALA A 29 -3.83 -4.14 0.40
C ALA A 29 -2.90 -3.09 1.06
N GLN A 30 -2.50 -3.30 2.30
CA GLN A 30 -1.61 -2.41 3.09
C GLN A 30 -2.15 -0.97 3.28
N ILE A 31 -3.43 -0.69 3.01
CA ILE A 31 -4.00 0.66 3.17
C ILE A 31 -3.91 1.11 4.64
N THR A 32 -4.12 0.21 5.60
CA THR A 32 -3.97 0.50 7.04
C THR A 32 -2.53 0.86 7.40
N SER A 33 -1.53 0.17 6.83
CA SER A 33 -0.11 0.50 6.98
C SER A 33 0.20 1.87 6.36
N LEU A 34 -0.35 2.17 5.17
CA LEU A 34 -0.18 3.47 4.52
C LEU A 34 -0.76 4.62 5.38
N ILE A 35 -1.93 4.43 6.00
CA ILE A 35 -2.50 5.40 6.96
C ILE A 35 -1.57 5.58 8.15
N SER A 36 -1.02 4.48 8.70
CA SER A 36 -0.06 4.52 9.81
C SER A 36 1.16 5.37 9.44
N TYR A 37 1.75 5.16 8.27
CA TYR A 37 2.92 5.91 7.80
C TYR A 37 2.59 7.39 7.47
N ALA A 38 1.40 7.67 6.92
CA ALA A 38 0.99 9.03 6.58
C ALA A 38 0.73 9.90 7.82
N HIS A 39 0.28 9.30 8.91
CA HIS A 39 -0.01 9.98 10.18
C HIS A 39 1.07 9.80 11.24
N ASP A 40 2.10 8.99 10.97
CA ASP A 40 3.17 8.63 11.93
C ASP A 40 2.63 8.03 13.24
N ILE A 41 1.67 7.11 13.11
CA ILE A 41 1.02 6.41 14.23
C ILE A 41 0.96 4.90 13.97
N ASP A 42 0.69 4.13 15.02
CA ASP A 42 0.19 2.77 14.89
C ASP A 42 -1.34 2.80 14.76
N PHE A 43 -1.85 2.75 13.53
CA PHE A 43 -3.27 2.83 13.27
C PHE A 43 -4.04 1.60 13.77
N TYR A 44 -3.44 0.43 13.82
CA TYR A 44 -4.06 -0.77 14.40
C TYR A 44 -4.30 -0.60 15.90
N ARG A 45 -3.34 -0.01 16.61
CA ARG A 45 -3.48 0.34 18.01
C ARG A 45 -4.53 1.44 18.23
N ALA A 46 -4.55 2.45 17.37
CA ALA A 46 -5.56 3.52 17.41
C ALA A 46 -6.97 2.95 17.20
N TRP A 47 -7.13 2.04 16.23
CA TRP A 47 -8.39 1.34 16.00
C TRP A 47 -8.81 0.48 17.20
N ALA A 48 -7.90 -0.28 17.79
CA ALA A 48 -8.20 -1.07 18.99
C ALA A 48 -8.65 -0.17 20.16
N ARG A 49 -8.00 0.98 20.37
CA ARG A 49 -8.43 1.97 21.38
C ARG A 49 -9.82 2.53 21.10
N LEU A 50 -10.11 2.85 19.84
CA LEU A 50 -11.42 3.32 19.41
C LEU A 50 -12.52 2.32 19.75
N VAL A 51 -12.33 1.03 19.44
CA VAL A 51 -13.34 -0.02 19.66
C VAL A 51 -13.54 -0.31 21.15
N VAL A 52 -12.46 -0.31 21.94
CA VAL A 52 -12.50 -0.72 23.36
C VAL A 52 -12.83 0.44 24.28
N LYS A 53 -12.33 1.65 23.98
CA LYS A 53 -12.40 2.82 24.86
C LYS A 53 -13.18 3.98 24.28
N GLU A 54 -13.63 3.89 23.03
CA GLU A 54 -14.23 4.99 22.27
C GLU A 54 -13.32 6.23 22.15
N GLU A 55 -11.99 6.02 22.24
CA GLU A 55 -10.98 7.07 22.14
C GLU A 55 -10.35 7.07 20.74
N PHE A 56 -10.45 8.19 20.02
CA PHE A 56 -9.78 8.37 18.73
C PHE A 56 -9.34 9.82 18.56
N ASP A 57 -8.04 10.04 18.66
CA ASP A 57 -7.39 11.34 18.51
C ASP A 57 -6.13 11.20 17.64
N PRO A 58 -6.30 11.02 16.33
CA PRO A 58 -5.15 10.89 15.43
C PRO A 58 -4.49 12.26 15.23
N PRO A 59 -3.15 12.30 15.15
CA PRO A 59 -2.45 13.53 14.76
C PRO A 59 -2.84 13.93 13.33
N PRO A 60 -2.68 15.21 12.97
CA PRO A 60 -2.94 15.67 11.62
C PRO A 60 -2.05 14.95 10.62
N HIS A 61 -2.58 14.69 9.43
CA HIS A 61 -1.85 14.14 8.29
C HIS A 61 -0.70 15.07 7.90
N ARG A 62 0.54 14.57 7.91
CA ARG A 62 1.77 15.35 7.66
C ARG A 62 2.63 14.79 6.54
N LEU A 63 2.45 13.54 6.18
CA LEU A 63 3.31 12.83 5.25
C LEU A 63 2.49 12.19 4.15
N ALA A 64 2.99 12.21 2.93
CA ALA A 64 2.48 11.36 1.87
C ALA A 64 3.02 9.94 2.06
N ALA A 65 2.17 8.94 1.86
CA ALA A 65 2.55 7.54 1.81
C ALA A 65 1.93 6.88 0.59
N GLY A 66 2.64 5.94 -0.02
CA GLY A 66 2.17 5.23 -1.20
C GLY A 66 2.77 3.83 -1.31
N GLY A 67 2.05 2.91 -1.99
CA GLY A 67 2.47 1.54 -2.16
C GLY A 67 2.58 1.13 -3.63
N ALA A 68 3.70 0.52 -4.01
CA ALA A 68 3.89 -0.16 -5.28
C ALA A 68 3.69 -1.66 -5.07
N TYR A 69 2.66 -2.23 -5.74
CA TYR A 69 2.37 -3.67 -5.68
C TYR A 69 3.06 -4.37 -6.84
N LEU A 70 3.86 -5.38 -6.51
CA LEU A 70 4.74 -6.09 -7.45
C LEU A 70 4.02 -7.33 -7.97
N ARG A 71 3.27 -7.18 -9.05
CA ARG A 71 2.52 -8.28 -9.66
C ARG A 71 3.32 -8.93 -10.77
N GLY A 72 3.44 -10.27 -10.68
CA GLY A 72 4.11 -11.08 -11.68
C GLY A 72 3.36 -11.16 -13.02
N GLN A 73 4.13 -11.27 -14.09
CA GLN A 73 3.63 -11.49 -15.45
C GLN A 73 3.85 -12.96 -15.83
N GLY A 74 2.80 -13.62 -16.35
CA GLY A 74 2.79 -15.03 -16.68
C GLY A 74 1.90 -15.85 -15.74
N GLN A 75 2.20 -17.13 -15.59
CA GLN A 75 1.49 -18.06 -14.71
C GLN A 75 2.51 -18.98 -14.01
N GLY A 76 2.13 -19.53 -12.87
CA GLY A 76 2.96 -20.51 -12.17
C GLY A 76 3.65 -19.94 -10.93
N ARG A 77 4.99 -20.01 -10.89
CA ARG A 77 5.80 -19.55 -9.76
C ARG A 77 6.70 -18.40 -10.17
N VAL A 78 7.10 -17.59 -9.21
CA VAL A 78 8.13 -16.56 -9.44
C VAL A 78 9.41 -17.24 -9.93
N ARG A 79 9.81 -16.95 -11.15
CA ARG A 79 11.01 -17.46 -11.78
C ARG A 79 12.19 -16.52 -11.65
N ALA A 80 11.92 -15.22 -11.80
CA ALA A 80 12.95 -14.18 -11.67
C ALA A 80 12.33 -12.86 -11.20
N VAL A 81 13.15 -12.04 -10.54
CA VAL A 81 12.79 -10.67 -10.12
C VAL A 81 13.94 -9.75 -10.54
N HIS A 82 13.62 -8.73 -11.32
CA HIS A 82 14.57 -7.77 -11.86
C HIS A 82 14.34 -6.38 -11.28
N GLY A 83 15.38 -5.54 -11.24
CA GLY A 83 15.29 -4.12 -10.91
C GLY A 83 15.22 -3.78 -9.40
N LEU A 84 15.09 -4.75 -8.50
CA LEU A 84 15.02 -4.47 -7.06
C LEU A 84 16.27 -3.78 -6.51
N ALA A 85 17.47 -4.20 -6.93
CA ALA A 85 18.72 -3.59 -6.51
C ALA A 85 18.85 -2.12 -6.96
N GLU A 86 18.32 -1.81 -8.15
CA GLU A 86 18.29 -0.45 -8.69
C GLU A 86 17.34 0.43 -7.86
N VAL A 87 16.13 -0.04 -7.60
CA VAL A 87 15.16 0.66 -6.74
C VAL A 87 15.72 0.88 -5.34
N GLN A 88 16.36 -0.13 -4.74
CA GLN A 88 16.98 0.01 -3.43
C GLN A 88 18.09 1.06 -3.42
N ARG A 89 18.93 1.10 -4.46
CA ARG A 89 20.00 2.08 -4.57
C ARG A 89 19.49 3.50 -4.74
N GLU A 90 18.44 3.69 -5.56
CA GLU A 90 17.92 5.02 -5.91
C GLU A 90 16.92 5.58 -4.89
N LEU A 91 16.07 4.71 -4.34
CA LEU A 91 14.90 5.09 -3.55
C LEU A 91 14.90 4.51 -2.13
N GLY A 92 15.95 3.78 -1.74
CA GLY A 92 15.99 3.07 -0.46
C GLY A 92 15.71 3.94 0.76
N GLN A 93 16.13 5.20 0.75
CA GLN A 93 15.88 6.17 1.82
C GLN A 93 14.40 6.57 1.98
N LEU A 94 13.57 6.33 0.97
CA LEU A 94 12.13 6.62 0.99
C LEU A 94 11.31 5.40 1.38
N ILE A 95 11.91 4.20 1.36
CA ILE A 95 11.24 2.93 1.66
C ILE A 95 11.04 2.81 3.17
N VAL A 96 9.79 2.61 3.59
CA VAL A 96 9.45 2.40 5.01
C VAL A 96 9.07 0.96 5.32
N GLU A 97 8.62 0.21 4.30
CA GLU A 97 8.30 -1.21 4.43
C GLU A 97 8.38 -1.88 3.05
N ALA A 98 8.79 -3.14 3.02
CA ALA A 98 8.76 -3.93 1.80
C ALA A 98 8.57 -5.42 2.10
N LYS A 99 7.74 -6.07 1.28
CA LYS A 99 7.65 -7.52 1.13
C LYS A 99 8.08 -7.86 -0.28
N LEU A 100 9.29 -8.39 -0.43
CA LEU A 100 9.86 -8.63 -1.75
C LEU A 100 9.46 -10.01 -2.28
N PRO A 101 9.16 -10.14 -3.59
CA PRO A 101 8.91 -11.43 -4.24
C PRO A 101 10.12 -12.35 -4.10
N GLN A 102 9.87 -13.64 -3.90
CA GLN A 102 10.92 -14.65 -3.77
C GLN A 102 10.82 -15.66 -4.91
N VAL A 103 11.97 -16.04 -5.51
CA VAL A 103 12.03 -17.10 -6.52
C VAL A 103 11.48 -18.41 -5.94
N GLY A 104 10.59 -19.07 -6.71
CA GLY A 104 9.87 -20.28 -6.28
C GLY A 104 8.55 -20.02 -5.55
N GLN A 105 8.26 -18.79 -5.14
CA GLN A 105 6.98 -18.41 -4.56
C GLN A 105 5.85 -18.68 -5.57
N PRO A 106 4.70 -19.26 -5.15
CA PRO A 106 3.55 -19.43 -6.03
C PRO A 106 2.94 -18.05 -6.38
N GLN A 107 2.32 -17.99 -7.56
CA GLN A 107 1.56 -16.81 -7.98
C GLN A 107 0.52 -16.42 -6.92
N SER A 108 0.46 -15.15 -6.62
CA SER A 108 -0.49 -14.59 -5.65
C SER A 108 -1.84 -14.32 -6.30
N SER A 109 -2.91 -14.67 -5.59
CA SER A 109 -4.28 -14.24 -5.91
C SER A 109 -4.70 -12.96 -5.19
N SER A 110 -3.84 -12.42 -4.31
CA SER A 110 -4.14 -11.20 -3.53
C SER A 110 -3.97 -9.92 -4.36
N TYR A 111 -4.55 -8.82 -3.88
CA TYR A 111 -4.35 -7.49 -4.47
C TYR A 111 -2.90 -7.02 -4.40
N GLU A 112 -2.11 -7.51 -3.44
CA GLU A 112 -0.71 -7.14 -3.27
C GLU A 112 0.22 -7.77 -4.32
N GLY A 113 -0.26 -8.75 -5.09
CA GLY A 113 0.59 -9.51 -5.99
C GLY A 113 1.61 -10.35 -5.23
N GLU A 114 2.79 -10.53 -5.79
CA GLU A 114 3.88 -11.31 -5.21
C GLU A 114 4.61 -10.57 -4.10
N GLY A 115 4.42 -9.24 -4.01
CA GLY A 115 5.02 -8.40 -2.98
C GLY A 115 4.64 -6.93 -3.14
N TYR A 116 5.22 -6.08 -2.28
CA TYR A 116 4.99 -4.64 -2.31
C TYR A 116 6.17 -3.87 -1.73
N ILE A 117 6.24 -2.59 -2.06
CA ILE A 117 7.18 -1.62 -1.48
C ILE A 117 6.37 -0.38 -1.09
N LEU A 118 6.46 0.04 0.17
CA LEU A 118 5.80 1.24 0.69
C LEU A 118 6.81 2.37 0.85
N PHE A 119 6.42 3.55 0.39
CA PHE A 119 7.21 4.77 0.41
C PHE A 119 6.55 5.83 1.27
N ARG A 120 7.36 6.71 1.87
CA ARG A 120 6.91 7.85 2.66
C ARG A 120 7.80 9.07 2.42
N HIS A 121 7.18 10.26 2.28
CA HIS A 121 7.89 11.54 2.20
C HIS A 121 6.93 12.69 2.55
N PRO A 122 7.42 13.85 3.08
CA PRO A 122 6.56 15.03 3.26
C PRO A 122 5.89 15.53 1.97
N GLU A 123 6.57 15.41 0.83
CA GLU A 123 6.09 15.87 -0.47
C GLU A 123 5.44 14.73 -1.27
N THR A 124 4.18 14.88 -1.64
CA THR A 124 3.42 13.92 -2.45
C THR A 124 4.09 13.62 -3.78
N ALA A 125 4.63 14.64 -4.46
CA ALA A 125 5.28 14.49 -5.76
C ALA A 125 6.50 13.55 -5.70
N VAL A 126 7.24 13.52 -4.59
CA VAL A 126 8.38 12.62 -4.37
C VAL A 126 7.89 11.17 -4.26
N VAL A 127 6.81 10.92 -3.51
CA VAL A 127 6.21 9.58 -3.40
C VAL A 127 5.67 9.12 -4.75
N GLU A 128 4.96 9.97 -5.48
CA GLU A 128 4.46 9.64 -6.83
C GLU A 128 5.59 9.28 -7.81
N ALA A 129 6.68 10.04 -7.79
CA ALA A 129 7.85 9.76 -8.62
C ALA A 129 8.49 8.40 -8.25
N ALA A 130 8.61 8.11 -6.94
CA ALA A 130 9.12 6.84 -6.44
C ALA A 130 8.25 5.65 -6.87
N LEU A 131 6.93 5.78 -6.79
CA LEU A 131 5.98 4.76 -7.25
C LEU A 131 6.12 4.50 -8.75
N LYS A 132 6.11 5.55 -9.58
CA LYS A 132 6.27 5.45 -11.04
C LYS A 132 7.60 4.80 -11.40
N ARG A 133 8.69 5.22 -10.76
CA ARG A 133 10.04 4.66 -10.97
C ARG A 133 10.06 3.17 -10.62
N THR A 134 9.49 2.79 -9.47
CA THR A 134 9.44 1.39 -9.02
C THR A 134 8.69 0.50 -10.02
N ILE A 135 7.47 0.91 -10.44
CA ILE A 135 6.63 0.14 -11.35
C ILE A 135 7.29 0.00 -12.74
N SER A 136 8.03 1.02 -13.19
CA SER A 136 8.74 0.96 -14.48
C SER A 136 10.04 0.15 -14.44
N THR A 137 10.62 -0.07 -13.25
CA THR A 137 11.94 -0.73 -13.07
C THR A 137 11.81 -2.18 -12.63
N VAL A 138 10.89 -2.44 -11.68
CA VAL A 138 10.74 -3.80 -11.13
C VAL A 138 9.88 -4.65 -12.05
N ARG A 139 10.40 -5.82 -12.39
CA ARG A 139 9.68 -6.83 -13.17
C ARG A 139 9.75 -8.18 -12.46
N VAL A 140 8.59 -8.78 -12.24
CA VAL A 140 8.44 -10.12 -11.67
C VAL A 140 7.99 -11.07 -12.78
N GLU A 141 8.78 -12.10 -13.05
CA GLU A 141 8.49 -13.12 -14.06
C GLU A 141 7.95 -14.37 -13.39
N LEU A 142 6.83 -14.88 -13.91
CA LEU A 142 6.23 -16.16 -13.54
C LEU A 142 6.50 -17.20 -14.64
N GLY A 143 6.67 -18.47 -14.24
CA GLY A 143 6.89 -19.59 -15.18
C GLY A 143 7.02 -20.94 -14.47
#